data_8cbc0af2e1aa30dfa2eed82efdf31879
#
_entry.id   8cbc0af2e1aa30dfa2eed82efdf31879
#
_cell.length_a   1.000
_cell.length_b   1.000
_cell.length_c   1.000
_cell.angle_alpha   90.00
_cell.angle_beta   90.00
_cell.angle_gamma   90.00
#
_symmetry.space_group_name_H-M   'P 1'
#
loop_
_entity.id
_entity.type
_entity.pdbx_description
1 polymer ?
#
loop_
_entity_poly.entity_id
_entity_poly.type
_entity_poly.pdbx_seq_one_letter_code
_entity_poly.pdbx_strand_id
1 'polypeptide(L)'
;VKDGARASIGELKSETDFVAKSDAFVAVVDDMAAQVAANGEEAIAGFKDQLETMLTTLKENIEVGRVVRLSAGADEVIETYLHQQAGRGVNAVAVVVKGGSAELAHDIAVHIAFTKPSFLSREDVPASEVDAERATIEEISRNEGKPDAALPKIIEGRLNGWYKERVLLEQAYVKDEKQTITQLLGSASITAFAQVVIGG
;
A
#
# COMPACT_ATOMS: atom_id res chain seq x y z
N VAL A 1 -2.68 -4.76 12.05
CA VAL A 1 -2.71 -5.93 12.96
C VAL A 1 -2.50 -7.20 12.16
N LYS A 2 -1.73 -8.14 12.72
CA LYS A 2 -1.54 -9.51 12.19
C LYS A 2 -2.05 -10.51 13.22
N ASP A 3 -2.87 -11.43 12.78
CA ASP A 3 -3.42 -12.51 13.60
C ASP A 3 -3.36 -13.84 12.84
N GLY A 4 -2.36 -14.65 13.14
CA GLY A 4 -2.09 -15.91 12.46
C GLY A 4 -1.88 -15.74 10.95
N ALA A 5 -2.77 -16.33 10.15
CA ALA A 5 -2.79 -16.27 8.69
C ALA A 5 -3.57 -15.06 8.13
N ARG A 6 -3.91 -14.09 8.97
CA ARG A 6 -4.70 -12.92 8.59
C ARG A 6 -3.97 -11.63 8.98
N ALA A 7 -4.18 -10.59 8.21
CA ALA A 7 -3.74 -9.24 8.55
C ALA A 7 -4.81 -8.24 8.15
N SER A 8 -4.87 -7.14 8.89
CA SER A 8 -5.74 -6.02 8.58
C SER A 8 -5.01 -4.70 8.73
N ILE A 9 -5.46 -3.73 7.96
CA ILE A 9 -5.11 -2.32 8.11
C ILE A 9 -6.41 -1.58 8.34
N GLY A 10 -6.48 -0.76 9.39
CA GLY A 10 -7.57 0.16 9.66
C GLY A 10 -7.04 1.58 9.71
N GLU A 11 -7.72 2.49 9.03
CA GLU A 11 -7.45 3.92 9.08
C GLU A 11 -8.61 4.65 9.74
N LEU A 12 -8.29 5.48 10.74
CA LEU A 12 -9.19 6.53 11.22
C LEU A 12 -8.58 7.89 10.91
N LYS A 13 -9.41 8.81 10.48
CA LYS A 13 -9.05 10.20 10.17
C LYS A 13 -9.59 11.10 11.27
N SER A 14 -8.80 12.08 11.68
CA SER A 14 -9.16 13.17 12.60
C SER A 14 -8.68 14.50 12.03
N GLU A 15 -9.17 15.61 12.57
CA GLU A 15 -8.81 16.95 12.08
C GLU A 15 -7.43 17.38 12.55
N THR A 16 -7.01 16.92 13.75
CA THR A 16 -5.71 17.29 14.31
C THR A 16 -4.85 16.08 14.64
N ASP A 17 -3.53 16.29 14.63
CA ASP A 17 -2.58 15.29 15.06
C ASP A 17 -2.54 15.11 16.59
N PHE A 18 -3.09 16.01 17.36
CA PHE A 18 -3.27 15.85 18.81
C PHE A 18 -4.24 14.73 19.12
N VAL A 19 -5.40 14.71 18.45
CA VAL A 19 -6.39 13.64 18.58
C VAL A 19 -5.81 12.33 18.04
N ALA A 20 -5.18 12.36 16.85
CA ALA A 20 -4.58 11.17 16.23
C ALA A 20 -3.50 10.47 17.10
N LYS A 21 -2.89 11.20 18.05
CA LYS A 21 -1.88 10.69 18.99
C LYS A 21 -2.44 10.31 20.35
N SER A 22 -3.70 10.61 20.62
CA SER A 22 -4.30 10.31 21.93
C SER A 22 -4.45 8.81 22.13
N ASP A 23 -4.20 8.34 23.35
CA ASP A 23 -4.29 6.91 23.68
C ASP A 23 -5.68 6.35 23.37
N ALA A 24 -6.74 7.14 23.59
CA ALA A 24 -8.11 6.73 23.29
C ALA A 24 -8.35 6.53 21.80
N PHE A 25 -7.81 7.40 20.94
CA PHE A 25 -7.92 7.28 19.48
C PHE A 25 -7.14 6.07 18.97
N VAL A 26 -5.88 5.90 19.40
CA VAL A 26 -5.03 4.78 19.01
C VAL A 26 -5.65 3.44 19.44
N ALA A 27 -6.20 3.36 20.67
CA ALA A 27 -6.85 2.13 21.14
C ALA A 27 -8.05 1.74 20.28
N VAL A 28 -8.84 2.70 19.79
CA VAL A 28 -9.98 2.41 18.89
C VAL A 28 -9.48 1.93 17.52
N VAL A 29 -8.42 2.54 16.97
CA VAL A 29 -7.82 2.08 15.70
C VAL A 29 -7.31 0.65 15.83
N ASP A 30 -6.62 0.34 16.93
CA ASP A 30 -6.05 -0.99 17.17
C ASP A 30 -7.16 -2.05 17.34
N ASP A 31 -8.22 -1.74 18.10
CA ASP A 31 -9.36 -2.66 18.27
C ASP A 31 -10.11 -2.84 16.94
N MET A 32 -10.37 -1.77 16.21
CA MET A 32 -10.99 -1.83 14.88
C MET A 32 -10.18 -2.73 13.94
N ALA A 33 -8.88 -2.55 13.87
CA ALA A 33 -8.03 -3.39 13.05
C ALA A 33 -8.06 -4.86 13.53
N ALA A 34 -8.03 -5.13 14.84
CA ALA A 34 -8.12 -6.49 15.39
C ALA A 34 -9.46 -7.16 15.04
N GLN A 35 -10.58 -6.45 15.17
CA GLN A 35 -11.90 -6.97 14.82
C GLN A 35 -12.02 -7.26 13.31
N VAL A 36 -11.45 -6.40 12.47
CA VAL A 36 -11.40 -6.65 11.02
C VAL A 36 -10.55 -7.87 10.69
N ALA A 37 -9.40 -8.04 11.32
CA ALA A 37 -8.57 -9.24 11.10
C ALA A 37 -9.32 -10.53 11.45
N ALA A 38 -10.03 -10.51 12.57
CA ALA A 38 -10.77 -11.68 13.06
C ALA A 38 -12.05 -11.95 12.27
N ASN A 39 -12.87 -10.92 12.03
CA ASN A 39 -14.26 -11.07 11.63
C ASN A 39 -14.58 -10.61 10.21
N GLY A 40 -13.67 -9.87 9.54
CA GLY A 40 -13.91 -9.29 8.21
C GLY A 40 -14.12 -7.78 8.25
N GLU A 41 -14.13 -7.16 7.08
CA GLU A 41 -14.25 -5.69 6.95
C GLU A 41 -15.62 -5.19 7.44
N GLU A 42 -16.66 -6.01 7.41
CA GLU A 42 -17.99 -5.72 7.94
C GLU A 42 -18.01 -5.47 9.46
N ALA A 43 -16.98 -5.90 10.20
CA ALA A 43 -16.85 -5.62 11.63
C ALA A 43 -16.80 -4.12 11.96
N ILE A 44 -16.44 -3.29 10.98
CA ILE A 44 -16.44 -1.81 11.11
C ILE A 44 -17.80 -1.26 11.52
N ALA A 45 -18.89 -1.88 11.08
CA ALA A 45 -20.24 -1.44 11.45
C ALA A 45 -20.49 -1.43 12.97
N GLY A 46 -19.78 -2.29 13.72
CA GLY A 46 -19.86 -2.35 15.19
C GLY A 46 -19.24 -1.16 15.91
N PHE A 47 -18.44 -0.33 15.21
CA PHE A 47 -17.76 0.83 15.82
C PHE A 47 -18.55 2.13 15.76
N LYS A 48 -19.72 2.13 15.12
CA LYS A 48 -20.50 3.35 14.89
C LYS A 48 -20.74 4.16 16.17
N ASP A 49 -21.29 3.54 17.23
CA ASP A 49 -21.61 4.22 18.47
C ASP A 49 -20.36 4.73 19.20
N GLN A 50 -19.25 3.98 19.10
CA GLN A 50 -17.97 4.38 19.68
C GLN A 50 -17.39 5.60 18.96
N LEU A 51 -17.46 5.63 17.62
CA LEU A 51 -17.02 6.77 16.82
C LEU A 51 -17.87 8.02 17.07
N GLU A 52 -19.20 7.88 17.19
CA GLU A 52 -20.11 8.97 17.57
C GLU A 52 -19.79 9.54 18.97
N THR A 53 -19.44 8.65 19.91
CA THR A 53 -19.01 9.05 21.25
C THR A 53 -17.69 9.82 21.20
N MET A 54 -16.72 9.34 20.39
CA MET A 54 -15.43 10.03 20.21
C MET A 54 -15.62 11.42 19.59
N LEU A 55 -16.43 11.54 18.53
CA LEU A 55 -16.76 12.82 17.89
C LEU A 55 -17.31 13.82 18.92
N THR A 56 -18.25 13.39 19.76
CA THR A 56 -18.86 14.23 20.80
C THR A 56 -17.86 14.64 21.87
N THR A 57 -16.99 13.72 22.29
CA THR A 57 -16.03 13.93 23.39
C THR A 57 -14.82 14.74 22.95
N LEU A 58 -14.26 14.43 21.78
CA LEU A 58 -13.05 15.07 21.25
C LEU A 58 -13.37 16.35 20.47
N LYS A 59 -14.64 16.53 20.08
CA LYS A 59 -15.13 17.69 19.29
C LYS A 59 -14.39 17.89 17.97
N GLU A 60 -13.95 16.79 17.37
CA GLU A 60 -13.37 16.74 16.05
C GLU A 60 -14.11 15.74 15.19
N ASN A 61 -14.15 15.97 13.89
CA ASN A 61 -14.68 15.00 12.95
C ASN A 61 -13.76 13.77 12.91
N ILE A 62 -14.34 12.58 13.09
CA ILE A 62 -13.63 11.31 13.07
C ILE A 62 -14.30 10.43 12.02
N GLU A 63 -13.54 10.00 11.04
CA GLU A 63 -14.03 9.21 9.93
C GLU A 63 -13.22 7.93 9.77
N VAL A 64 -13.90 6.84 9.44
CA VAL A 64 -13.23 5.62 8.98
C VAL A 64 -12.68 5.89 7.59
N GLY A 65 -11.39 5.73 7.43
CA GLY A 65 -10.72 5.80 6.15
C GLY A 65 -10.70 4.44 5.46
N ARG A 66 -9.54 4.08 4.93
CA ARG A 66 -9.37 2.79 4.25
C ARG A 66 -9.30 1.65 5.27
N VAL A 67 -10.03 0.58 4.98
CA VAL A 67 -9.99 -0.66 5.73
C VAL A 67 -9.68 -1.80 4.75
N VAL A 68 -8.74 -2.66 5.12
CA VAL A 68 -8.32 -3.78 4.28
C VAL A 68 -8.08 -4.99 5.15
N ARG A 69 -8.50 -6.15 4.68
CA ARG A 69 -8.16 -7.46 5.24
C ARG A 69 -7.51 -8.33 4.19
N LEU A 70 -6.38 -8.92 4.53
CA LEU A 70 -5.71 -9.95 3.74
C LEU A 70 -5.69 -11.27 4.50
N SER A 71 -5.69 -12.39 3.78
CA SER A 71 -5.58 -13.73 4.34
C SER A 71 -4.58 -14.53 3.54
N ALA A 72 -3.74 -15.29 4.24
CA ALA A 72 -2.77 -16.20 3.65
C ALA A 72 -3.34 -17.63 3.58
N GLY A 73 -3.09 -18.32 2.49
CA GLY A 73 -3.35 -19.73 2.32
C GLY A 73 -2.32 -20.65 2.99
N ALA A 74 -2.44 -21.97 2.78
CA ALA A 74 -1.57 -22.95 3.43
C ALA A 74 -0.07 -22.80 3.09
N ASP A 75 0.25 -22.37 1.86
CA ASP A 75 1.62 -22.23 1.36
C ASP A 75 2.07 -20.76 1.34
N GLU A 76 1.37 -19.90 2.06
CA GLU A 76 1.59 -18.46 2.04
C GLU A 76 1.99 -17.95 3.43
N VAL A 77 2.82 -16.93 3.41
CA VAL A 77 3.20 -16.14 4.59
C VAL A 77 2.60 -14.76 4.44
N ILE A 78 1.92 -14.30 5.49
CA ILE A 78 1.47 -12.91 5.59
C ILE A 78 2.37 -12.14 6.53
N GLU A 79 2.73 -10.91 6.14
CA GLU A 79 3.51 -10.01 7.00
C GLU A 79 2.97 -8.59 6.95
N THR A 80 3.22 -7.85 8.03
CA THR A 80 2.79 -6.47 8.16
C THR A 80 3.96 -5.57 8.56
N TYR A 81 3.91 -4.31 8.10
CA TYR A 81 4.82 -3.27 8.53
C TYR A 81 4.05 -2.00 8.85
N LEU A 82 4.30 -1.42 10.00
CA LEU A 82 3.73 -0.13 10.41
C LEU A 82 4.86 0.88 10.63
N HIS A 83 4.97 1.84 9.75
CA HIS A 83 5.85 2.98 9.96
C HIS A 83 5.20 3.99 10.89
N GLN A 84 5.88 4.27 11.99
CA GLN A 84 5.43 5.24 12.99
C GLN A 84 6.25 6.53 12.90
N GLN A 85 5.58 7.66 13.01
CA GLN A 85 6.20 8.96 13.10
C GLN A 85 5.53 9.80 14.19
N ALA A 86 6.33 10.35 15.09
CA ALA A 86 5.85 11.20 16.19
C ALA A 86 4.73 10.55 17.02
N GLY A 87 4.81 9.24 17.30
CA GLY A 87 3.88 8.49 18.14
C GLY A 87 2.61 8.00 17.46
N ARG A 88 2.50 8.10 16.13
CA ARG A 88 1.36 7.58 15.37
C ARG A 88 1.82 6.75 14.17
N GLY A 89 0.99 5.78 13.78
CA GLY A 89 1.16 5.07 12.51
C GLY A 89 0.85 5.99 11.34
N VAL A 90 1.77 6.12 10.39
CA VAL A 90 1.60 7.00 9.22
C VAL A 90 1.61 6.26 7.89
N ASN A 91 2.08 5.02 7.89
CA ASN A 91 2.11 4.17 6.71
C ASN A 91 2.05 2.71 7.14
N ALA A 92 0.99 2.03 6.79
CA ALA A 92 0.74 0.63 7.11
C ALA A 92 0.77 -0.21 5.84
N VAL A 93 1.44 -1.34 5.89
CA VAL A 93 1.55 -2.31 4.79
C VAL A 93 1.18 -3.69 5.29
N ALA A 94 0.47 -4.45 4.47
CA ALA A 94 0.29 -5.88 4.59
C ALA A 94 0.66 -6.54 3.26
N VAL A 95 1.35 -7.67 3.30
CA VAL A 95 1.77 -8.42 2.10
C VAL A 95 1.61 -9.91 2.33
N VAL A 96 1.19 -10.62 1.29
CA VAL A 96 1.08 -12.09 1.26
C VAL A 96 2.08 -12.62 0.24
N VAL A 97 2.94 -13.53 0.68
CA VAL A 97 4.00 -14.13 -0.13
C VAL A 97 3.83 -15.64 -0.13
N LYS A 98 3.70 -16.23 -1.31
CA LYS A 98 3.64 -17.66 -1.53
C LYS A 98 5.03 -18.23 -1.75
N GLY A 99 5.36 -19.33 -1.07
CA GLY A 99 6.64 -20.02 -1.21
C GLY A 99 7.85 -19.26 -0.68
N GLY A 100 7.63 -18.17 0.09
CA GLY A 100 8.68 -17.36 0.70
C GLY A 100 8.78 -17.55 2.20
N SER A 101 9.82 -16.94 2.80
CA SER A 101 9.99 -16.87 4.26
C SER A 101 9.32 -15.63 4.86
N ALA A 102 9.10 -15.63 6.18
CA ALA A 102 8.63 -14.45 6.90
C ALA A 102 9.61 -13.27 6.79
N GLU A 103 10.92 -13.54 6.73
CA GLU A 103 11.95 -12.52 6.56
C GLU A 103 11.84 -11.85 5.18
N LEU A 104 11.69 -12.65 4.11
CA LEU A 104 11.46 -12.12 2.76
C LEU A 104 10.18 -11.28 2.69
N ALA A 105 9.08 -11.76 3.28
CA ALA A 105 7.83 -11.02 3.34
C ALA A 105 7.97 -9.70 4.11
N HIS A 106 8.71 -9.69 5.21
CA HIS A 106 9.01 -8.47 5.97
C HIS A 106 9.83 -7.48 5.14
N ASP A 107 10.87 -7.94 4.47
CA ASP A 107 11.71 -7.11 3.60
C ASP A 107 10.90 -6.46 2.48
N ILE A 108 9.97 -7.21 1.88
CA ILE A 108 9.04 -6.71 0.88
C ILE A 108 8.06 -5.69 1.48
N ALA A 109 7.52 -5.94 2.67
CA ALA A 109 6.63 -4.98 3.34
C ALA A 109 7.34 -3.64 3.63
N VAL A 110 8.58 -3.66 4.06
CA VAL A 110 9.41 -2.47 4.26
C VAL A 110 9.67 -1.76 2.93
N HIS A 111 10.00 -2.51 1.86
CA HIS A 111 10.17 -1.95 0.52
C HIS A 111 8.89 -1.24 0.03
N ILE A 112 7.73 -1.88 0.15
CA ILE A 112 6.43 -1.29 -0.22
C ILE A 112 6.19 0.01 0.56
N ALA A 113 6.48 0.02 1.86
CA ALA A 113 6.31 1.21 2.68
C ALA A 113 7.16 2.39 2.19
N PHE A 114 8.35 2.11 1.67
CA PHE A 114 9.27 3.13 1.17
C PHE A 114 8.91 3.60 -0.24
N THR A 115 8.65 2.67 -1.18
CA THR A 115 8.49 2.96 -2.62
C THR A 115 7.06 3.27 -3.02
N LYS A 116 6.07 2.87 -2.21
CA LYS A 116 4.64 3.12 -2.41
C LYS A 116 4.15 2.69 -3.80
N PRO A 117 4.35 1.44 -4.21
CA PRO A 117 3.85 0.95 -5.49
C PRO A 117 2.33 1.02 -5.55
N SER A 118 1.80 1.32 -6.73
CA SER A 118 0.35 1.37 -6.95
C SER A 118 -0.23 0.02 -7.38
N PHE A 119 0.59 -0.81 -8.04
CA PHE A 119 0.17 -2.07 -8.67
C PHE A 119 1.16 -3.18 -8.35
N LEU A 120 0.71 -4.43 -8.33
CA LEU A 120 1.58 -5.57 -8.15
C LEU A 120 2.35 -5.87 -9.44
N SER A 121 1.65 -5.98 -10.55
CA SER A 121 2.18 -6.32 -11.88
C SER A 121 1.67 -5.34 -12.94
N ARG A 122 2.19 -5.41 -14.17
CA ARG A 122 1.70 -4.58 -15.29
C ARG A 122 0.27 -4.91 -15.67
N GLU A 123 -0.13 -6.15 -15.51
CA GLU A 123 -1.47 -6.63 -15.81
C GLU A 123 -2.54 -5.99 -14.92
N ASP A 124 -2.14 -5.53 -13.73
CA ASP A 124 -3.04 -4.85 -12.80
C ASP A 124 -3.25 -3.36 -13.13
N VAL A 125 -2.41 -2.81 -14.02
CA VAL A 125 -2.51 -1.40 -14.41
C VAL A 125 -3.68 -1.22 -15.40
N PRO A 126 -4.68 -0.35 -15.10
CA PRO A 126 -5.76 -0.09 -16.02
C PRO A 126 -5.26 0.41 -17.38
N ALA A 127 -5.76 -0.16 -18.46
CA ALA A 127 -5.37 0.23 -19.83
C ALA A 127 -5.54 1.75 -20.07
N SER A 128 -6.59 2.33 -19.46
CA SER A 128 -6.84 3.78 -19.55
C SER A 128 -5.73 4.63 -18.91
N GLU A 129 -5.09 4.16 -17.83
CA GLU A 129 -3.94 4.86 -17.23
C GLU A 129 -2.72 4.76 -18.13
N VAL A 130 -2.46 3.58 -18.69
CA VAL A 130 -1.36 3.37 -19.64
C VAL A 130 -1.51 4.24 -20.88
N ASP A 131 -2.75 4.33 -21.45
CA ASP A 131 -3.02 5.13 -22.62
C ASP A 131 -2.88 6.63 -22.33
N ALA A 132 -3.36 7.09 -21.17
CA ALA A 132 -3.21 8.48 -20.74
C ALA A 132 -1.73 8.86 -20.56
N GLU A 133 -0.94 8.00 -19.88
CA GLU A 133 0.48 8.24 -19.71
C GLU A 133 1.24 8.23 -21.04
N ARG A 134 0.91 7.31 -21.95
CA ARG A 134 1.47 7.25 -23.29
C ARG A 134 1.23 8.55 -24.06
N ALA A 135 0.01 9.07 -24.01
CA ALA A 135 -0.33 10.34 -24.67
C ALA A 135 0.45 11.52 -24.07
N THR A 136 0.56 11.56 -22.75
CA THR A 136 1.35 12.59 -22.04
C THR A 136 2.84 12.53 -22.43
N ILE A 137 3.43 11.33 -22.45
CA ILE A 137 4.83 11.11 -22.85
C ILE A 137 5.04 11.54 -24.32
N GLU A 138 4.11 11.24 -25.21
CA GLU A 138 4.18 11.63 -26.62
C GLU A 138 4.16 13.15 -26.77
N GLU A 139 3.23 13.84 -26.12
CA GLU A 139 3.14 15.29 -26.13
C GLU A 139 4.42 15.96 -25.61
N ILE A 140 4.92 15.51 -24.45
CA ILE A 140 6.17 16.01 -23.87
C ILE A 140 7.32 15.81 -24.85
N SER A 141 7.42 14.61 -25.46
CA SER A 141 8.52 14.28 -26.37
C SER A 141 8.49 15.15 -27.64
N ARG A 142 7.30 15.47 -28.17
CA ARG A 142 7.13 16.39 -29.30
C ARG A 142 7.53 17.80 -28.92
N ASN A 143 7.10 18.28 -27.76
CA ASN A 143 7.46 19.60 -27.24
C ASN A 143 8.97 19.76 -26.99
N GLU A 144 9.66 18.68 -26.65
CA GLU A 144 11.12 18.63 -26.56
C GLU A 144 11.82 18.60 -27.94
N GLY A 145 11.09 18.61 -29.04
CA GLY A 145 11.64 18.59 -30.40
C GLY A 145 12.22 17.25 -30.81
N LYS A 146 11.77 16.13 -30.21
CA LYS A 146 12.23 14.80 -30.63
C LYS A 146 11.72 14.48 -32.04
N PRO A 147 12.58 13.88 -32.91
CA PRO A 147 12.18 13.48 -34.27
C PRO A 147 11.03 12.45 -34.23
N ASP A 148 10.03 12.59 -35.14
CA ASP A 148 8.89 11.67 -35.22
C ASP A 148 9.34 10.20 -35.35
N ALA A 149 10.40 9.93 -36.12
CA ALA A 149 10.93 8.59 -36.28
C ALA A 149 11.47 7.96 -34.97
N ALA A 150 11.86 8.78 -33.99
CA ALA A 150 12.38 8.31 -32.70
C ALA A 150 11.27 8.19 -31.62
N LEU A 151 10.12 8.85 -31.82
CA LEU A 151 9.04 8.88 -30.83
C LEU A 151 8.61 7.50 -30.33
N PRO A 152 8.38 6.47 -31.16
CA PRO A 152 7.92 5.17 -30.67
C PRO A 152 8.87 4.58 -29.63
N LYS A 153 10.19 4.65 -29.90
CA LYS A 153 11.22 4.12 -28.98
C LYS A 153 11.35 4.95 -27.70
N ILE A 154 11.22 6.28 -27.82
CA ILE A 154 11.28 7.18 -26.67
C ILE A 154 10.07 6.95 -25.77
N ILE A 155 8.87 6.84 -26.33
CA ILE A 155 7.62 6.60 -25.60
C ILE A 155 7.72 5.27 -24.85
N GLU A 156 8.14 4.20 -25.52
CA GLU A 156 8.29 2.90 -24.89
C GLU A 156 9.31 2.94 -23.74
N GLY A 157 10.47 3.59 -23.95
CA GLY A 157 11.49 3.74 -22.91
C GLY A 157 10.99 4.51 -21.69
N ARG A 158 10.28 5.62 -21.88
CA ARG A 158 9.71 6.42 -20.81
C ARG A 158 8.57 5.69 -20.08
N LEU A 159 7.71 5.00 -20.83
CA LEU A 159 6.63 4.20 -20.26
C LEU A 159 7.18 3.04 -19.41
N ASN A 160 8.27 2.41 -19.84
CA ASN A 160 8.97 1.42 -19.01
C ASN A 160 9.54 2.03 -17.72
N GLY A 161 10.01 3.28 -17.75
CA GLY A 161 10.38 4.03 -16.54
C GLY A 161 9.20 4.23 -15.60
N TRP A 162 8.07 4.68 -16.15
CA TRP A 162 6.83 4.89 -15.42
C TRP A 162 6.32 3.59 -14.75
N TYR A 163 6.39 2.43 -15.42
CA TYR A 163 6.06 1.14 -14.81
C TYR A 163 6.98 0.80 -13.64
N LYS A 164 8.30 1.01 -13.78
CA LYS A 164 9.26 0.75 -12.71
C LYS A 164 9.04 1.58 -11.45
N GLU A 165 8.38 2.71 -11.55
CA GLU A 165 8.02 3.51 -10.37
C GLU A 165 6.75 3.01 -9.71
N ARG A 166 5.81 2.43 -10.46
CA ARG A 166 4.44 2.12 -10.00
C ARG A 166 4.17 0.64 -9.76
N VAL A 167 4.90 -0.24 -10.43
CA VAL A 167 4.68 -1.69 -10.41
C VAL A 167 5.68 -2.35 -9.49
N LEU A 168 5.20 -2.92 -8.39
CA LEU A 168 6.04 -3.52 -7.33
C LEU A 168 7.07 -4.52 -7.87
N LEU A 169 6.64 -5.44 -8.72
CA LEU A 169 7.53 -6.49 -9.25
C LEU A 169 8.68 -5.96 -10.12
N GLU A 170 8.55 -4.75 -10.67
CA GLU A 170 9.57 -4.13 -11.51
C GLU A 170 10.48 -3.14 -10.78
N GLN A 171 10.11 -2.78 -9.54
CA GLN A 171 10.91 -1.85 -8.75
C GLN A 171 12.27 -2.45 -8.40
N ALA A 172 13.29 -1.58 -8.38
CA ALA A 172 14.58 -1.91 -7.79
C ALA A 172 14.44 -2.03 -6.27
N TYR A 173 15.03 -3.07 -5.68
CA TYR A 173 14.94 -3.31 -4.25
C TYR A 173 15.69 -2.24 -3.45
N VAL A 174 15.03 -1.62 -2.47
CA VAL A 174 15.58 -0.47 -1.73
C VAL A 174 16.87 -0.75 -0.95
N LYS A 175 17.13 -2.01 -0.58
CA LYS A 175 18.37 -2.40 0.11
C LYS A 175 19.46 -2.84 -0.86
N ASP A 176 19.11 -3.16 -2.12
CA ASP A 176 20.06 -3.52 -3.19
C ASP A 176 19.47 -3.17 -4.57
N GLU A 177 19.74 -1.95 -5.03
CA GLU A 177 19.21 -1.41 -6.30
C GLU A 177 19.65 -2.19 -7.56
N LYS A 178 20.60 -3.11 -7.45
CA LYS A 178 21.01 -3.98 -8.55
C LYS A 178 20.06 -5.14 -8.78
N GLN A 179 19.15 -5.37 -7.85
CA GLN A 179 18.19 -6.45 -7.86
C GLN A 179 16.77 -5.88 -7.90
N THR A 180 15.92 -6.41 -8.77
CA THR A 180 14.48 -6.09 -8.78
C THR A 180 13.75 -6.94 -7.74
N ILE A 181 12.51 -6.53 -7.40
CA ILE A 181 11.65 -7.34 -6.51
C ILE A 181 11.41 -8.73 -7.11
N THR A 182 11.19 -8.84 -8.43
CA THR A 182 11.07 -10.15 -9.10
C THR A 182 12.32 -11.02 -8.90
N GLN A 183 13.50 -10.44 -8.98
CA GLN A 183 14.75 -11.17 -8.76
C GLN A 183 14.94 -11.56 -7.29
N LEU A 184 14.56 -10.68 -6.35
CA LEU A 184 14.59 -10.95 -4.91
C LEU A 184 13.67 -12.12 -4.53
N LEU A 185 12.50 -12.20 -5.14
CA LEU A 185 11.53 -13.28 -4.90
C LEU A 185 12.05 -14.65 -5.32
N GLY A 186 12.86 -14.75 -6.37
CA GLY A 186 13.33 -16.02 -6.91
C GLY A 186 12.18 -16.93 -7.35
N SER A 187 11.91 -18.03 -6.61
CA SER A 187 10.78 -18.94 -6.84
C SER A 187 9.51 -18.58 -6.07
N ALA A 188 9.59 -17.63 -5.15
CA ALA A 188 8.44 -17.12 -4.42
C ALA A 188 7.62 -16.15 -5.27
N SER A 189 6.40 -15.86 -4.85
CA SER A 189 5.54 -14.86 -5.50
C SER A 189 4.75 -14.06 -4.48
N ILE A 190 4.48 -12.80 -4.79
CA ILE A 190 3.54 -11.98 -4.02
C ILE A 190 2.14 -12.25 -4.59
N THR A 191 1.20 -12.65 -3.73
CA THR A 191 -0.18 -12.94 -4.13
C THR A 191 -1.13 -11.79 -3.82
N ALA A 192 -0.81 -10.98 -2.81
CA ALA A 192 -1.56 -9.77 -2.48
C ALA A 192 -0.69 -8.80 -1.67
N PHE A 193 -0.95 -7.53 -1.82
CA PHE A 193 -0.47 -6.51 -0.88
C PHE A 193 -1.50 -5.38 -0.72
N ALA A 194 -1.39 -4.69 0.40
CA ALA A 194 -2.15 -3.47 0.65
C ALA A 194 -1.26 -2.46 1.37
N GLN A 195 -1.46 -1.21 1.07
CA GLN A 195 -0.80 -0.09 1.74
C GLN A 195 -1.81 1.02 2.03
N VAL A 196 -1.70 1.60 3.21
CA VAL A 196 -2.45 2.79 3.61
C VAL A 196 -1.45 3.83 4.12
N VAL A 197 -1.43 4.98 3.48
CA VAL A 197 -0.58 6.13 3.86
C VAL A 197 -1.51 7.25 4.29
N ILE A 198 -1.26 7.82 5.48
CA ILE A 198 -2.06 8.95 5.99
C ILE A 198 -1.86 10.17 5.08
N GLY A 199 -2.96 10.76 4.64
CA GLY A 199 -2.95 11.93 3.77
C GLY A 199 -2.61 11.64 2.31
N GLY A 200 -2.66 10.35 1.92
CA GLY A 200 -2.51 9.88 0.53
C GLY A 200 -3.82 9.76 -0.21
#